data_a78970fbccb7c9b8284f9910d7eca750
#
_entry.id   a78970fbccb7c9b8284f9910d7eca750
#
_cell.length_a   1.000
_cell.length_b   1.000
_cell.length_c   1.000
_cell.angle_alpha   90.00
_cell.angle_beta   90.00
_cell.angle_gamma   90.00
#
_symmetry.space_group_name_H-M   'P 1'
#
loop_
_entity.id
_entity.type
_entity.pdbx_description
1 polymer ?
#
loop_
_entity_poly.entity_id
_entity_poly.type
_entity_poly.pdbx_seq_one_letter_code
_entity_poly.pdbx_strand_id
1 'polypeptide(L)'
;MVAVGNITNYCRINTEKSYAESMVLDYSKVASVLRMSRTGELDDSYRRDAEGVVGQILDACMVESDGIVIVGTFSSFDGQPVKNIVKLNAEGTLDETFMKNIGTGANGSITKIRYNKNKKKILITGEFSEFNGIPAQSVVMLNDDGTRDEIFKIGKMEGGLANFACLLDND
;
A
#
# COMPACT_ATOMS: atom_id res chain seq x y z
N MET A 1 8.66 -6.30 -11.17
CA MET A 1 7.55 -6.74 -10.30
C MET A 1 7.77 -6.17 -8.90
N VAL A 2 6.71 -5.71 -8.24
CA VAL A 2 6.78 -5.27 -6.83
C VAL A 2 5.95 -6.24 -5.99
N ALA A 3 6.47 -6.67 -4.86
CA ALA A 3 5.74 -7.44 -3.85
C ALA A 3 5.62 -6.61 -2.57
N VAL A 4 4.45 -6.68 -1.95
CA VAL A 4 4.10 -5.91 -0.76
C VAL A 4 3.49 -6.83 0.29
N GLY A 5 3.87 -6.65 1.55
CA GLY A 5 3.33 -7.45 2.65
C GLY A 5 4.20 -7.32 3.91
N ASN A 6 3.89 -8.12 4.91
CA ASN A 6 4.70 -8.18 6.13
C ASN A 6 5.95 -9.06 5.90
N ILE A 7 6.78 -8.65 4.94
CA ILE A 7 7.95 -9.38 4.47
C ILE A 7 9.19 -8.78 5.12
N THR A 8 10.03 -9.61 5.73
CA THR A 8 11.27 -9.17 6.40
C THR A 8 12.53 -9.66 5.70
N ASN A 9 12.42 -10.75 4.95
CA ASN A 9 13.56 -11.33 4.25
C ASN A 9 13.14 -11.86 2.87
N TYR A 10 14.04 -11.72 1.92
CA TYR A 10 14.03 -12.41 0.66
C TYR A 10 15.17 -13.45 0.68
N CYS A 11 14.91 -14.66 0.24
CA CYS A 11 15.96 -15.68 0.14
C CYS A 11 16.03 -16.29 -1.25
N ARG A 12 17.24 -16.65 -1.67
CA ARG A 12 17.51 -17.38 -2.90
C ARG A 12 18.49 -18.54 -2.63
N ILE A 13 18.44 -19.55 -3.47
CA ILE A 13 19.43 -20.63 -3.44
C ILE A 13 20.76 -20.09 -3.97
N ASN A 14 21.80 -20.22 -3.17
CA ASN A 14 23.17 -19.96 -3.63
C ASN A 14 23.67 -21.16 -4.41
N THR A 15 23.63 -21.08 -5.73
CA THR A 15 24.00 -22.19 -6.63
C THR A 15 25.49 -22.51 -6.61
N GLU A 16 26.33 -21.54 -6.26
CA GLU A 16 27.79 -21.75 -6.17
C GLU A 16 28.19 -22.51 -4.91
N LYS A 17 27.43 -22.35 -3.82
CA LYS A 17 27.70 -22.97 -2.52
C LYS A 17 26.81 -24.19 -2.22
N SER A 18 25.79 -24.45 -3.06
CA SER A 18 24.86 -25.55 -2.87
C SER A 18 25.33 -26.79 -3.58
N TYR A 19 25.19 -27.96 -2.94
CA TYR A 19 25.45 -29.29 -3.47
C TYR A 19 24.18 -30.13 -3.40
N ALA A 20 24.17 -31.29 -4.08
CA ALA A 20 23.00 -32.16 -4.20
C ALA A 20 22.34 -32.55 -2.86
N GLU A 21 23.12 -32.60 -1.79
CA GLU A 21 22.64 -32.99 -0.43
C GLU A 21 22.64 -31.81 0.58
N SER A 22 23.05 -30.61 0.16
CA SER A 22 23.13 -29.43 1.05
C SER A 22 22.81 -28.16 0.30
N MET A 23 21.65 -27.60 0.57
CA MET A 23 21.19 -26.33 -0.01
C MET A 23 21.65 -25.17 0.87
N VAL A 24 22.36 -24.22 0.27
CA VAL A 24 22.74 -22.97 0.92
C VAL A 24 21.83 -21.86 0.45
N LEU A 25 21.23 -21.13 1.39
CA LEU A 25 20.35 -19.99 1.13
C LEU A 25 21.05 -18.69 1.47
N ASP A 26 21.03 -17.74 0.54
CA ASP A 26 21.39 -16.36 0.79
C ASP A 26 20.14 -15.58 1.17
N TYR A 27 20.23 -14.80 2.25
CA TYR A 27 19.16 -13.97 2.75
C TYR A 27 19.48 -12.50 2.56
N SER A 28 18.55 -11.76 1.98
CA SER A 28 18.57 -10.30 1.91
C SER A 28 17.48 -9.74 2.78
N LYS A 29 17.82 -8.81 3.69
CA LYS A 29 16.81 -8.08 4.47
C LYS A 29 15.99 -7.22 3.53
N VAL A 30 14.68 -7.29 3.67
CA VAL A 30 13.73 -6.44 2.97
C VAL A 30 12.72 -5.88 3.97
N ALA A 31 12.06 -4.78 3.64
CA ALA A 31 11.19 -4.08 4.58
C ALA A 31 9.84 -3.79 3.94
N SER A 32 8.93 -4.77 4.07
CA SER A 32 7.52 -4.66 3.68
C SER A 32 7.25 -4.53 2.19
N VAL A 33 8.15 -3.90 1.42
CA VAL A 33 8.03 -3.69 -0.03
C VAL A 33 9.34 -4.06 -0.69
N LEU A 34 9.30 -4.92 -1.69
CA LEU A 34 10.48 -5.29 -2.47
C LEU A 34 10.20 -5.24 -3.97
N ARG A 35 11.23 -4.95 -4.75
CA ARG A 35 11.20 -4.98 -6.20
C ARG A 35 12.05 -6.13 -6.74
N MET A 36 11.54 -6.81 -7.74
CA MET A 36 12.22 -7.93 -8.39
C MET A 36 12.18 -7.78 -9.89
N SER A 37 13.19 -8.35 -10.56
CA SER A 37 13.18 -8.54 -12.01
C SER A 37 12.09 -9.53 -12.44
N ARG A 38 11.92 -9.73 -13.75
CA ARG A 38 11.02 -10.77 -14.29
C ARG A 38 11.51 -12.18 -14.02
N THR A 39 12.78 -12.35 -13.75
CA THR A 39 13.43 -13.63 -13.41
C THR A 39 13.40 -13.93 -11.92
N GLY A 40 12.83 -13.03 -11.10
CA GLY A 40 12.72 -13.18 -9.65
C GLY A 40 13.94 -12.69 -8.87
N GLU A 41 14.90 -12.03 -9.53
CA GLU A 41 16.07 -11.48 -8.83
C GLU A 41 15.69 -10.19 -8.07
N LEU A 42 16.10 -10.11 -6.81
CA LEU A 42 15.89 -8.93 -5.97
C LEU A 42 16.65 -7.73 -6.53
N ASP A 43 16.00 -6.60 -6.57
CA ASP A 43 16.64 -5.31 -6.79
C ASP A 43 17.12 -4.74 -5.46
N ASP A 44 18.38 -5.04 -5.13
CA ASP A 44 18.99 -4.63 -3.86
C ASP A 44 19.13 -3.11 -3.71
N SER A 45 18.97 -2.33 -4.78
CA SER A 45 19.02 -0.87 -4.73
C SER A 45 17.68 -0.26 -4.29
N TYR A 46 16.58 -1.01 -4.48
CA TYR A 46 15.24 -0.53 -4.16
C TYR A 46 14.98 -0.64 -2.66
N ARG A 47 14.83 0.48 -1.99
CA ARG A 47 14.52 0.56 -0.54
C ARG A 47 15.52 -0.19 0.36
N ARG A 48 16.80 -0.15 0.02
CA ARG A 48 17.86 -0.91 0.69
C ARG A 48 17.86 -0.77 2.22
N ASP A 49 17.76 0.44 2.73
CA ASP A 49 17.85 0.74 4.17
C ASP A 49 16.48 1.05 4.80
N ALA A 50 15.39 0.60 4.16
CA ALA A 50 14.04 0.84 4.63
C ALA A 50 13.74 0.08 5.93
N GLU A 51 12.86 0.65 6.76
CA GLU A 51 12.39 0.01 8.00
C GLU A 51 11.06 -0.72 7.79
N GLY A 52 10.27 -0.29 6.79
CA GLY A 52 8.95 -0.86 6.48
C GLY A 52 7.85 -0.29 7.37
N VAL A 53 6.81 -1.10 7.59
CA VAL A 53 5.66 -0.71 8.41
C VAL A 53 5.81 -1.16 9.86
N VAL A 54 5.26 -0.36 10.78
CA VAL A 54 4.94 -0.81 12.13
C VAL A 54 3.43 -1.09 12.17
N GLY A 55 3.09 -2.37 12.06
CA GLY A 55 1.71 -2.85 11.94
C GLY A 55 1.54 -3.89 10.83
N GLN A 56 0.40 -3.89 10.16
CA GLN A 56 0.06 -4.87 9.12
C GLN A 56 -0.36 -4.19 7.83
N ILE A 57 0.17 -4.66 6.70
CA ILE A 57 -0.33 -4.34 5.36
C ILE A 57 -1.47 -5.32 5.04
N LEU A 58 -2.60 -4.79 4.59
CA LEU A 58 -3.79 -5.57 4.26
C LEU A 58 -4.09 -5.61 2.77
N ASP A 59 -3.76 -4.54 2.04
CA ASP A 59 -3.94 -4.48 0.59
C ASP A 59 -3.01 -3.41 -0.02
N ALA A 60 -2.78 -3.50 -1.33
CA ALA A 60 -2.04 -2.50 -2.09
C ALA A 60 -2.50 -2.47 -3.54
N CYS A 61 -2.34 -1.35 -4.21
CA CYS A 61 -2.57 -1.26 -5.65
C CYS A 61 -1.53 -0.37 -6.33
N MET A 62 -1.20 -0.73 -7.56
CA MET A 62 -0.42 0.13 -8.44
C MET A 62 -1.29 1.28 -8.93
N VAL A 63 -0.72 2.47 -8.97
CA VAL A 63 -1.33 3.67 -9.51
C VAL A 63 -0.53 4.19 -10.70
N GLU A 64 -0.85 5.36 -11.24
CA GLU A 64 -0.09 5.92 -12.36
C GLU A 64 1.38 6.17 -11.99
N SER A 65 2.23 6.29 -13.02
CA SER A 65 3.67 6.55 -12.88
C SER A 65 4.42 5.50 -12.05
N ASP A 66 3.97 4.23 -12.12
CA ASP A 66 4.55 3.10 -11.39
C ASP A 66 4.60 3.29 -9.87
N GLY A 67 3.78 4.22 -9.34
CA GLY A 67 3.58 4.39 -7.92
C GLY A 67 2.74 3.25 -7.32
N ILE A 68 2.85 3.06 -6.02
CA ILE A 68 2.06 2.07 -5.28
C ILE A 68 1.43 2.70 -4.04
N VAL A 69 0.13 2.49 -3.87
CA VAL A 69 -0.58 2.84 -2.63
C VAL A 69 -0.75 1.59 -1.78
N ILE A 70 -0.36 1.69 -0.53
CA ILE A 70 -0.35 0.61 0.46
C ILE A 70 -1.30 0.99 1.57
N VAL A 71 -2.14 0.06 1.97
CA VAL A 71 -3.14 0.27 3.03
C VAL A 71 -3.12 -0.88 4.04
N GLY A 72 -3.61 -0.60 5.24
CA GLY A 72 -3.63 -1.63 6.28
C GLY A 72 -4.03 -1.12 7.65
N THR A 73 -3.39 -1.69 8.66
CA THR A 73 -3.44 -1.28 10.05
C THR A 73 -2.02 -1.03 10.54
N PHE A 74 -1.52 0.17 10.32
CA PHE A 74 -0.15 0.54 10.68
C PHE A 74 -0.06 2.01 11.09
N SER A 75 0.87 2.29 12.00
CA SER A 75 1.08 3.62 12.59
C SER A 75 2.34 4.32 12.10
N SER A 76 3.22 3.60 11.43
CA SER A 76 4.48 4.15 10.92
C SER A 76 4.90 3.43 9.65
N PHE A 77 5.58 4.16 8.77
CA PHE A 77 6.24 3.65 7.57
C PHE A 77 7.62 4.31 7.46
N ASP A 78 8.69 3.50 7.40
CA ASP A 78 10.09 3.96 7.40
C ASP A 78 10.38 5.01 8.48
N GLY A 79 9.94 4.73 9.72
CA GLY A 79 10.10 5.63 10.86
C GLY A 79 9.21 6.88 10.84
N GLN A 80 8.50 7.15 9.74
CA GLN A 80 7.59 8.30 9.65
C GLN A 80 6.19 7.93 10.19
N PRO A 81 5.60 8.75 11.07
CA PRO A 81 4.24 8.53 11.55
C PRO A 81 3.23 8.64 10.40
N VAL A 82 2.42 7.60 10.22
CA VAL A 82 1.36 7.53 9.21
C VAL A 82 0.15 6.81 9.77
N LYS A 83 -1.02 6.95 9.14
CA LYS A 83 -2.23 6.23 9.56
C LYS A 83 -2.84 5.44 8.40
N ASN A 84 -2.47 4.17 8.36
CA ASN A 84 -3.16 3.13 7.61
C ASN A 84 -3.12 3.26 6.08
N ILE A 85 -2.46 4.30 5.54
CA ILE A 85 -2.29 4.53 4.11
C ILE A 85 -1.00 5.27 3.82
N VAL A 86 -0.27 4.83 2.80
CA VAL A 86 0.89 5.52 2.23
C VAL A 86 0.92 5.34 0.72
N LYS A 87 1.52 6.28 0.01
CA LYS A 87 1.87 6.14 -1.42
C LYS A 87 3.37 6.23 -1.58
N LEU A 88 3.93 5.29 -2.31
CA LEU A 88 5.31 5.32 -2.77
C LEU A 88 5.33 5.68 -4.25
N ASN A 89 6.31 6.46 -4.65
CA ASN A 89 6.64 6.67 -6.06
C ASN A 89 7.40 5.47 -6.65
N ALA A 90 7.75 5.53 -7.92
CA ALA A 90 8.43 4.44 -8.62
C ALA A 90 9.80 4.07 -8.02
N GLU A 91 10.47 5.03 -7.37
CA GLU A 91 11.75 4.85 -6.70
C GLU A 91 11.62 4.19 -5.32
N GLY A 92 10.39 4.06 -4.80
CA GLY A 92 10.10 3.47 -3.50
C GLY A 92 10.19 4.45 -2.32
N THR A 93 10.29 5.74 -2.57
CA THR A 93 10.21 6.79 -1.55
C THR A 93 8.77 7.24 -1.35
N LEU A 94 8.45 7.81 -0.19
CA LEU A 94 7.13 8.36 0.07
C LEU A 94 6.79 9.50 -0.91
N ASP A 95 5.59 9.47 -1.47
CA ASP A 95 5.03 10.59 -2.24
C ASP A 95 4.58 11.69 -1.26
N GLU A 96 5.41 12.71 -1.08
CA GLU A 96 5.17 13.79 -0.11
C GLU A 96 3.89 14.56 -0.40
N THR A 97 3.52 14.74 -1.67
CA THR A 97 2.29 15.42 -2.06
C THR A 97 1.07 14.63 -1.61
N PHE A 98 1.07 13.32 -1.91
CA PHE A 98 0.01 12.42 -1.48
C PHE A 98 -0.09 12.39 0.06
N MET A 99 1.05 12.23 0.74
CA MET A 99 1.09 12.18 2.21
C MET A 99 0.57 13.46 2.85
N LYS A 100 0.86 14.62 2.29
CA LYS A 100 0.32 15.91 2.73
C LYS A 100 -1.20 15.99 2.53
N ASN A 101 -1.69 15.52 1.38
CA ASN A 101 -3.10 15.65 1.01
C ASN A 101 -4.02 14.70 1.79
N ILE A 102 -3.57 13.47 2.09
CA ILE A 102 -4.35 12.55 2.94
C ILE A 102 -4.41 13.01 4.40
N GLY A 103 -3.55 13.93 4.82
CA GLY A 103 -3.52 14.50 6.16
C GLY A 103 -3.35 13.45 7.25
N THR A 104 -4.30 13.36 8.17
CA THR A 104 -4.26 12.37 9.27
C THR A 104 -4.66 10.95 8.85
N GLY A 105 -5.06 10.72 7.59
CA GLY A 105 -5.49 9.39 7.13
C GLY A 105 -6.81 8.91 7.77
N ALA A 106 -6.97 7.59 7.85
CA ALA A 106 -8.14 6.96 8.45
C ALA A 106 -7.98 6.79 9.97
N ASN A 107 -9.08 6.95 10.72
CA ASN A 107 -9.10 6.68 12.17
C ASN A 107 -9.21 5.19 12.53
N GLY A 108 -9.28 4.30 11.54
CA GLY A 108 -9.35 2.84 11.69
C GLY A 108 -8.70 2.12 10.51
N SER A 109 -8.79 0.80 10.49
CA SER A 109 -8.18 -0.05 9.47
C SER A 109 -8.70 0.25 8.08
N ILE A 110 -7.79 0.31 7.08
CA ILE A 110 -8.16 0.29 5.66
C ILE A 110 -7.89 -1.13 5.14
N THR A 111 -8.94 -1.85 4.79
CA THR A 111 -8.85 -3.29 4.47
C THR A 111 -8.72 -3.57 2.99
N LYS A 112 -9.21 -2.67 2.13
CA LYS A 112 -9.14 -2.81 0.67
C LYS A 112 -8.90 -1.48 -0.03
N ILE A 113 -8.20 -1.58 -1.16
CA ILE A 113 -7.95 -0.45 -2.05
C ILE A 113 -8.17 -0.89 -3.50
N ARG A 114 -8.73 0.00 -4.32
CA ARG A 114 -8.89 -0.16 -5.76
C ARG A 114 -8.56 1.14 -6.47
N TYR A 115 -7.86 1.04 -7.58
CA TYR A 115 -7.54 2.16 -8.44
C TYR A 115 -8.30 2.04 -9.77
N ASN A 116 -9.04 3.08 -10.13
CA ASN A 116 -9.60 3.21 -11.47
C ASN A 116 -8.68 4.13 -12.30
N LYS A 117 -7.98 3.53 -13.25
CA LYS A 117 -7.00 4.23 -14.08
C LYS A 117 -7.66 5.27 -15.00
N ASN A 118 -8.85 4.96 -15.55
CA ASN A 118 -9.53 5.84 -16.50
C ASN A 118 -9.99 7.14 -15.82
N LYS A 119 -10.42 7.06 -14.58
CA LYS A 119 -10.93 8.18 -13.80
C LYS A 119 -9.88 8.78 -12.84
N LYS A 120 -8.71 8.14 -12.72
CA LYS A 120 -7.64 8.50 -11.77
C LYS A 120 -8.15 8.63 -10.34
N LYS A 121 -8.94 7.64 -9.92
CA LYS A 121 -9.55 7.60 -8.60
C LYS A 121 -9.09 6.38 -7.82
N ILE A 122 -8.87 6.62 -6.53
CA ILE A 122 -8.53 5.59 -5.55
C ILE A 122 -9.74 5.42 -4.66
N LEU A 123 -10.26 4.21 -4.57
CA LEU A 123 -11.36 3.85 -3.69
C LEU A 123 -10.83 2.97 -2.57
N ILE A 124 -11.05 3.39 -1.33
CA ILE A 124 -10.65 2.66 -0.12
C ILE A 124 -11.87 2.25 0.69
N THR A 125 -11.81 1.04 1.25
CA THR A 125 -12.82 0.54 2.20
C THR A 125 -12.16 -0.03 3.44
N GLY A 126 -12.89 -0.03 4.57
CA GLY A 126 -12.34 -0.55 5.80
C GLY A 126 -13.19 -0.26 7.04
N GLU A 127 -12.60 -0.43 8.20
CA GLU A 127 -13.24 -0.27 9.51
C GLU A 127 -12.89 1.10 10.08
N PHE A 128 -13.30 2.16 9.40
CA PHE A 128 -13.07 3.54 9.82
C PHE A 128 -14.36 4.37 9.73
N SER A 129 -14.51 5.33 10.61
CA SER A 129 -15.64 6.29 10.62
C SER A 129 -15.25 7.68 10.17
N GLU A 130 -13.93 7.97 10.08
CA GLU A 130 -13.40 9.25 9.65
C GLU A 130 -12.16 9.05 8.76
N PHE A 131 -11.99 9.95 7.80
CA PHE A 131 -10.80 10.10 7.01
C PHE A 131 -10.37 11.56 6.96
N ASN A 132 -9.15 11.85 7.37
CA ASN A 132 -8.63 13.22 7.55
C ASN A 132 -9.55 14.11 8.39
N GLY A 133 -10.09 13.58 9.51
CA GLY A 133 -11.00 14.28 10.39
C GLY A 133 -12.41 14.54 9.83
N ILE A 134 -12.70 14.06 8.63
CA ILE A 134 -14.01 14.21 7.98
C ILE A 134 -14.78 12.88 8.09
N PRO A 135 -16.05 12.89 8.51
CA PRO A 135 -16.85 11.67 8.56
C PRO A 135 -16.85 10.90 7.24
N ALA A 136 -16.64 9.58 7.36
CA ALA A 136 -16.58 8.65 6.25
C ALA A 136 -17.11 7.29 6.71
N GLN A 137 -18.13 6.74 6.06
CA GLN A 137 -18.74 5.50 6.49
C GLN A 137 -18.07 4.30 5.80
N SER A 138 -16.85 3.94 6.26
CA SER A 138 -16.11 2.78 5.75
C SER A 138 -15.68 2.85 4.27
N VAL A 139 -16.00 3.91 3.56
CA VAL A 139 -15.67 4.10 2.13
C VAL A 139 -15.25 5.55 1.88
N VAL A 140 -14.12 5.74 1.21
CA VAL A 140 -13.65 7.05 0.74
C VAL A 140 -13.14 6.92 -0.68
N MET A 141 -13.46 7.91 -1.51
CA MET A 141 -12.84 8.10 -2.81
C MET A 141 -11.81 9.24 -2.72
N LEU A 142 -10.62 8.95 -3.20
CA LEU A 142 -9.54 9.91 -3.32
C LEU A 142 -9.21 10.15 -4.79
N ASN A 143 -8.70 11.32 -5.08
CA ASN A 143 -7.99 11.60 -6.31
C ASN A 143 -6.60 10.93 -6.29
N ASP A 144 -5.94 10.85 -7.41
CA ASP A 144 -4.61 10.24 -7.55
C ASP A 144 -3.52 10.96 -6.73
N ASP A 145 -3.73 12.22 -6.42
CA ASP A 145 -2.85 13.03 -5.58
C ASP A 145 -3.13 12.91 -4.07
N GLY A 146 -4.09 12.07 -3.67
CA GLY A 146 -4.48 11.85 -2.27
C GLY A 146 -5.53 12.81 -1.72
N THR A 147 -5.96 13.83 -2.47
CA THR A 147 -7.08 14.66 -2.02
C THR A 147 -8.38 13.87 -2.04
N ARG A 148 -9.27 14.14 -1.07
CA ARG A 148 -10.59 13.52 -1.06
C ARG A 148 -11.43 14.03 -2.23
N ASP A 149 -12.14 13.12 -2.91
CA ASP A 149 -13.13 13.50 -3.89
C ASP A 149 -14.36 14.09 -3.20
N GLU A 150 -14.59 15.38 -3.40
CA GLU A 150 -15.70 16.10 -2.75
C GLU A 150 -17.07 15.82 -3.40
N ILE A 151 -17.08 15.28 -4.62
CA ILE A 151 -18.31 14.94 -5.33
C ILE A 151 -18.84 13.59 -4.83
N PHE A 152 -17.94 12.68 -4.48
CA PHE A 152 -18.32 11.37 -3.97
C PHE A 152 -18.91 11.48 -2.57
N LYS A 153 -20.22 11.24 -2.46
CA LYS A 153 -20.97 11.25 -1.21
C LYS A 153 -21.67 9.91 -1.04
N ILE A 154 -21.18 9.12 -0.11
CA ILE A 154 -21.86 7.89 0.28
C ILE A 154 -23.02 8.22 1.22
N GLY A 155 -24.16 7.59 0.98
CA GLY A 155 -25.30 7.64 1.91
C GLY A 155 -24.99 6.86 3.21
N LYS A 156 -25.88 7.00 4.20
CA LYS A 156 -25.76 6.25 5.46
C LYS A 156 -25.89 4.74 5.19
N MET A 157 -24.90 3.98 5.61
CA MET A 157 -24.98 2.51 5.67
C MET A 157 -25.32 2.10 7.10
N GLU A 158 -26.26 1.16 7.25
CA GLU A 158 -26.68 0.61 8.54
C GLU A 158 -26.49 -0.91 8.55
N GLY A 159 -26.09 -1.45 9.71
CA GLY A 159 -26.01 -2.88 9.92
C GLY A 159 -24.75 -3.58 9.42
N GLY A 160 -23.72 -2.84 8.97
CA GLY A 160 -22.47 -3.45 8.53
C GLY A 160 -21.46 -2.45 7.97
N LEU A 161 -20.34 -2.99 7.47
CA LEU A 161 -19.24 -2.26 6.86
C LEU A 161 -19.09 -2.69 5.39
N ALA A 162 -18.60 -1.77 4.55
CA ALA A 162 -18.26 -2.12 3.18
C ALA A 162 -16.93 -2.90 3.12
N ASN A 163 -17.01 -4.17 2.79
CA ASN A 163 -15.83 -5.03 2.64
C ASN A 163 -15.16 -4.93 1.27
N PHE A 164 -15.88 -4.41 0.28
CA PHE A 164 -15.41 -4.21 -1.09
C PHE A 164 -16.15 -3.08 -1.75
N ALA A 165 -15.48 -2.29 -2.53
CA ALA A 165 -16.05 -1.33 -3.47
C ALA A 165 -15.15 -1.19 -4.69
N CYS A 166 -15.72 -0.94 -5.85
CA CYS A 166 -14.99 -0.60 -7.07
C CYS A 166 -15.77 0.46 -7.86
N LEU A 167 -15.05 1.25 -8.62
CA LEU A 167 -15.61 2.24 -9.52
C LEU A 167 -15.71 1.62 -10.91
N LEU A 168 -16.90 1.64 -11.51
CA LEU A 168 -17.12 1.14 -12.85
C LEU A 168 -16.61 2.15 -13.89
N ASP A 169 -16.16 1.66 -15.05
CA ASP A 169 -15.61 2.53 -16.10
C ASP A 169 -16.67 3.35 -16.84
N ASN A 170 -17.90 2.92 -16.78
CA ASN A 170 -19.05 3.51 -17.48
C ASN A 170 -19.92 4.46 -16.63
N ASP A 171 -19.47 4.77 -15.42
CA ASP A 171 -20.17 5.73 -14.54
C ASP A 171 -19.69 7.18 -14.75
#